data_5a17b0e5c25210a00eabb7dbc3264a3a
#
_entry.id   5a17b0e5c25210a00eabb7dbc3264a3a
#
_cell.length_a   1.000
_cell.length_b   1.000
_cell.length_c   1.000
_cell.angle_alpha   90.00
_cell.angle_beta   90.00
_cell.angle_gamma   90.00
#
_symmetry.space_group_name_H-M   'P 1'
#
loop_
_entity.id
_entity.type
_entity.pdbx_description
1 polymer ?
#
loop_
_entity_poly.entity_id
_entity_poly.type
_entity_poly.pdbx_seq_one_letter_code
_entity_poly.pdbx_strand_id
1 'polypeptide(L)'
;MPLAATIEMNDVPGLRWPTLLRLSLFQACLGTLAVLFTGTFNRILITELAFPALLAGGGLGFEQLVSPARVLFGHLSDSHPLMGKHRTPYVLLGTIAICVLAILSVPVSFKVKEALDSGSPLIAAAGIAAFCGLFALYGLGTSLASTSYLALVID
;
A
#
# COMPACT_ATOMS: atom_id res chain seq x y z
N MET A 1 52.65 7.93 -3.49
CA MET A 1 51.73 7.15 -4.30
C MET A 1 51.41 5.86 -3.53
N PRO A 2 50.27 5.73 -2.95
CA PRO A 2 49.78 4.44 -2.52
C PRO A 2 48.52 4.08 -3.30
N LEU A 3 48.67 3.01 -4.00
CA LEU A 3 47.82 1.83 -4.01
C LEU A 3 46.33 2.09 -3.85
N ALA A 4 45.65 2.05 -5.00
CA ALA A 4 44.29 1.67 -5.09
C ALA A 4 44.15 0.30 -4.38
N ALA A 5 43.53 0.29 -3.21
CA ALA A 5 43.00 -0.92 -2.62
C ALA A 5 41.94 -1.42 -3.59
N THR A 6 42.32 -2.42 -4.37
CA THR A 6 41.39 -3.26 -5.10
C THR A 6 40.51 -3.92 -4.03
N ILE A 7 39.34 -3.37 -3.82
CA ILE A 7 38.29 -4.04 -3.04
C ILE A 7 37.98 -5.29 -3.85
N GLU A 8 38.48 -6.44 -3.38
CA GLU A 8 38.08 -7.74 -3.90
C GLU A 8 36.57 -7.86 -3.68
N MET A 9 35.81 -7.69 -4.75
CA MET A 9 34.35 -7.85 -4.78
C MET A 9 33.93 -9.35 -4.62
N ASN A 10 34.85 -10.21 -4.22
CA ASN A 10 34.61 -11.66 -4.12
C ASN A 10 34.15 -12.13 -2.74
N ASP A 11 34.14 -11.29 -1.71
CA ASP A 11 33.84 -11.72 -0.34
C ASP A 11 32.52 -11.19 0.22
N VAL A 12 31.65 -10.60 -0.59
CA VAL A 12 30.26 -10.37 -0.17
C VAL A 12 29.51 -11.68 -0.36
N PRO A 13 29.08 -12.37 0.73
CA PRO A 13 28.28 -13.58 0.58
C PRO A 13 27.01 -13.22 -0.18
N GLY A 14 27.01 -13.52 -1.46
CA GLY A 14 25.89 -13.24 -2.35
C GLY A 14 24.64 -13.89 -1.77
N LEU A 15 23.53 -13.16 -1.75
CA LEU A 15 22.24 -13.71 -1.34
C LEU A 15 21.98 -15.01 -2.11
N ARG A 16 21.73 -16.09 -1.38
CA ARG A 16 21.44 -17.39 -1.99
C ARG A 16 20.19 -17.27 -2.86
N TRP A 17 20.22 -17.81 -4.06
CA TRP A 17 19.12 -17.77 -5.03
C TRP A 17 17.72 -18.07 -4.43
N PRO A 18 17.53 -19.09 -3.56
CA PRO A 18 16.23 -19.32 -2.95
C PRO A 18 15.78 -18.20 -2.01
N THR A 19 16.69 -17.48 -1.38
CA THR A 19 16.35 -16.31 -0.56
C THR A 19 15.90 -15.16 -1.43
N LEU A 20 16.58 -14.88 -2.55
CA LEU A 20 16.16 -13.89 -3.54
C LEU A 20 14.76 -14.19 -4.07
N LEU A 21 14.48 -15.46 -4.42
CA LEU A 21 13.15 -15.87 -4.90
C LEU A 21 12.06 -15.64 -3.85
N ARG A 22 12.31 -15.96 -2.59
CA ARG A 22 11.32 -15.73 -1.51
C ARG A 22 11.05 -14.26 -1.30
N LEU A 23 12.08 -13.44 -1.34
CA LEU A 23 11.95 -11.99 -1.18
C LEU A 23 11.23 -11.36 -2.37
N SER A 24 11.59 -11.72 -3.60
CA SER A 24 10.93 -11.20 -4.80
C SER A 24 9.47 -11.64 -4.91
N LEU A 25 9.11 -12.84 -4.43
CA LEU A 25 7.76 -13.36 -4.46
C LEU A 25 6.79 -12.49 -3.63
N PHE A 26 7.21 -12.06 -2.45
CA PHE A 26 6.37 -11.17 -1.62
C PHE A 26 6.09 -9.85 -2.34
N GLN A 27 7.11 -9.23 -2.92
CA GLN A 27 6.94 -7.98 -3.67
C GLN A 27 6.09 -8.17 -4.93
N ALA A 28 6.24 -9.30 -5.61
CA ALA A 28 5.41 -9.65 -6.77
C ALA A 28 3.94 -9.83 -6.35
N CYS A 29 3.67 -10.49 -5.23
CA CYS A 29 2.30 -10.64 -4.70
C CYS A 29 1.68 -9.28 -4.35
N LEU A 30 2.42 -8.39 -3.68
CA LEU A 30 1.94 -7.03 -3.38
C LEU A 30 1.64 -6.23 -4.66
N GLY A 31 2.53 -6.27 -5.63
CA GLY A 31 2.34 -5.59 -6.91
C GLY A 31 1.14 -6.15 -7.69
N THR A 32 1.00 -7.47 -7.75
CA THR A 32 -0.14 -8.12 -8.40
C THR A 32 -1.45 -7.75 -7.71
N LEU A 33 -1.48 -7.79 -6.38
CA LEU A 33 -2.66 -7.41 -5.60
C LEU A 33 -3.05 -5.95 -5.88
N ALA A 34 -2.08 -5.04 -5.89
CA ALA A 34 -2.33 -3.62 -6.18
C ALA A 34 -2.95 -3.42 -7.57
N VAL A 35 -2.37 -4.05 -8.60
CA VAL A 35 -2.86 -3.93 -9.99
C VAL A 35 -4.26 -4.54 -10.14
N LEU A 36 -4.48 -5.75 -9.62
CA LEU A 36 -5.77 -6.42 -9.68
C LEU A 36 -6.83 -5.64 -8.90
N PHE A 37 -6.49 -5.19 -7.69
CA PHE A 37 -7.41 -4.42 -6.86
C PHE A 37 -7.79 -3.12 -7.55
N THR A 38 -6.82 -2.28 -7.92
CA THR A 38 -7.08 -0.99 -8.56
C THR A 38 -7.80 -1.15 -9.90
N GLY A 39 -7.38 -2.07 -10.75
CA GLY A 39 -7.97 -2.28 -12.07
C GLY A 39 -9.40 -2.85 -12.00
N THR A 40 -9.59 -3.92 -11.22
CA THR A 40 -10.91 -4.56 -11.07
C THR A 40 -11.87 -3.63 -10.33
N PHE A 41 -11.38 -2.97 -9.28
CA PHE A 41 -12.20 -2.08 -8.47
C PHE A 41 -12.65 -0.83 -9.26
N ASN A 42 -11.74 -0.22 -10.02
CA ASN A 42 -12.07 0.88 -10.91
C ASN A 42 -13.17 0.49 -11.92
N ARG A 43 -13.07 -0.70 -12.49
CA ARG A 43 -14.11 -1.22 -13.39
C ARG A 43 -15.44 -1.35 -12.68
N ILE A 44 -15.49 -1.97 -11.50
CA ILE A 44 -16.73 -2.16 -10.73
C ILE A 44 -17.36 -0.81 -10.39
N LEU A 45 -16.58 0.17 -9.94
CA LEU A 45 -17.06 1.50 -9.61
C LEU A 45 -17.74 2.18 -10.82
N ILE A 46 -17.13 2.10 -11.99
CA ILE A 46 -17.64 2.79 -13.19
C ILE A 46 -18.78 1.99 -13.85
N THR A 47 -18.60 0.68 -14.05
CA THR A 47 -19.56 -0.11 -14.85
C THR A 47 -20.75 -0.62 -14.04
N GLU A 48 -20.50 -1.04 -12.78
CA GLU A 48 -21.55 -1.67 -11.96
C GLU A 48 -22.26 -0.64 -11.05
N LEU A 49 -21.48 0.23 -10.43
CA LEU A 49 -21.99 1.24 -9.50
C LEU A 49 -22.30 2.58 -10.19
N ALA A 50 -21.96 2.74 -11.47
CA ALA A 50 -22.16 3.96 -12.25
C ALA A 50 -21.62 5.23 -11.56
N PHE A 51 -20.48 5.12 -10.88
CA PHE A 51 -19.82 6.27 -10.28
C PHE A 51 -19.33 7.22 -11.37
N PRO A 52 -19.40 8.56 -11.15
CA PRO A 52 -18.69 9.50 -12.01
C PRO A 52 -17.21 9.13 -12.10
N ALA A 53 -16.64 9.10 -13.31
CA ALA A 53 -15.25 8.71 -13.53
C ALA A 53 -14.25 9.53 -12.70
N LEU A 54 -14.57 10.82 -12.46
CA LEU A 54 -13.78 11.70 -11.59
C LEU A 54 -13.75 11.20 -10.14
N LEU A 55 -14.88 10.71 -9.62
CA LEU A 55 -14.95 10.19 -8.25
C LEU A 55 -14.22 8.84 -8.13
N ALA A 56 -14.41 7.95 -9.09
CA ALA A 56 -13.73 6.67 -9.11
C ALA A 56 -12.21 6.83 -9.24
N GLY A 57 -11.75 7.59 -10.24
CA GLY A 57 -10.31 7.84 -10.45
C GLY A 57 -9.68 8.70 -9.36
N GLY A 58 -10.40 9.74 -8.90
CA GLY A 58 -9.96 10.61 -7.80
C GLY A 58 -9.82 9.86 -6.49
N GLY A 59 -10.81 9.04 -6.11
CA GLY A 59 -10.78 8.22 -4.90
C GLY A 59 -9.61 7.25 -4.91
N LEU A 60 -9.44 6.47 -5.98
CA LEU A 60 -8.29 5.58 -6.16
C LEU A 60 -6.96 6.34 -6.18
N GLY A 61 -6.95 7.57 -6.71
CA GLY A 61 -5.77 8.45 -6.71
C GLY A 61 -5.31 8.88 -5.32
N PHE A 62 -6.19 8.89 -4.31
CA PHE A 62 -5.80 9.21 -2.93
C PHE A 62 -4.77 8.23 -2.36
N GLU A 63 -4.75 6.99 -2.81
CA GLU A 63 -3.66 6.04 -2.49
C GLU A 63 -2.28 6.62 -2.84
N GLN A 64 -2.16 7.27 -3.99
CA GLN A 64 -0.90 7.85 -4.46
C GLN A 64 -0.54 9.14 -3.74
N LEU A 65 -1.51 9.94 -3.32
CA LEU A 65 -1.25 11.17 -2.56
C LEU A 65 -0.58 10.91 -1.22
N VAL A 66 -0.78 9.72 -0.66
CA VAL A 66 -0.18 9.32 0.61
C VAL A 66 1.22 8.72 0.45
N SER A 67 1.70 8.53 -0.78
CA SER A 67 3.04 7.98 -1.06
C SER A 67 4.19 8.68 -0.32
N PRO A 68 4.21 10.01 -0.06
CA PRO A 68 5.24 10.66 0.74
C PRO A 68 5.34 10.13 2.17
N ALA A 69 4.28 9.53 2.71
CA ALA A 69 4.31 8.88 4.02
C ALA A 69 5.29 7.70 4.12
N ARG A 70 5.79 7.17 2.99
CA ARG A 70 6.83 6.15 2.95
C ARG A 70 8.10 6.58 3.69
N VAL A 71 8.48 7.85 3.58
CA VAL A 71 9.65 8.41 4.27
C VAL A 71 9.43 8.38 5.78
N LEU A 72 8.22 8.75 6.24
CA LEU A 72 7.86 8.73 7.65
C LEU A 72 7.84 7.30 8.20
N PHE A 73 7.30 6.35 7.45
CA PHE A 73 7.27 4.94 7.87
C PHE A 73 8.63 4.27 7.88
N GLY A 74 9.53 4.65 6.96
CA GLY A 74 10.92 4.22 7.00
C GLY A 74 11.58 4.65 8.32
N HIS A 75 11.49 5.93 8.66
CA HIS A 75 12.03 6.46 9.91
C HIS A 75 11.36 5.85 11.16
N LEU A 76 10.05 5.65 11.12
CA LEU A 76 9.30 5.07 12.24
C LEU A 76 9.70 3.62 12.50
N SER A 77 9.87 2.82 11.45
CA SER A 77 10.26 1.41 11.58
C SER A 77 11.68 1.23 12.11
N ASP A 78 12.55 2.22 11.86
CA ASP A 78 13.94 2.20 12.31
C ASP A 78 14.10 2.69 13.76
N SER A 79 13.24 3.64 14.18
CA SER A 79 13.35 4.28 15.49
C SER A 79 12.56 3.58 16.62
N HIS A 80 11.52 2.80 16.30
CA HIS A 80 10.66 2.18 17.31
C HIS A 80 10.54 0.67 17.10
N PRO A 81 11.29 -0.17 17.84
CA PRO A 81 11.14 -1.62 17.77
C PRO A 81 9.79 -2.03 18.39
N LEU A 82 8.96 -2.72 17.62
CA LEU A 82 7.73 -3.37 18.08
C LEU A 82 8.01 -4.85 18.36
N MET A 83 7.62 -5.35 19.52
CA MET A 83 7.78 -6.76 19.91
C MET A 83 9.22 -7.29 19.82
N GLY A 84 10.22 -6.43 20.03
CA GLY A 84 11.65 -6.82 19.97
C GLY A 84 12.21 -7.01 18.55
N LYS A 85 11.44 -6.70 17.52
CA LYS A 85 11.87 -6.69 16.11
C LYS A 85 11.58 -5.33 15.48
N HIS A 86 12.54 -4.82 14.68
CA HIS A 86 12.41 -3.48 14.11
C HIS A 86 11.48 -3.41 12.92
N ARG A 87 11.46 -4.39 12.01
CA ARG A 87 10.79 -4.26 10.69
C ARG A 87 9.66 -5.27 10.45
N THR A 88 9.81 -6.51 10.90
CA THR A 88 8.83 -7.60 10.66
C THR A 88 7.40 -7.26 11.12
N PRO A 89 7.17 -6.68 12.33
CA PRO A 89 5.80 -6.38 12.76
C PRO A 89 5.14 -5.28 11.93
N TYR A 90 5.89 -4.34 11.40
CA TYR A 90 5.37 -3.29 10.52
C TYR A 90 4.93 -3.83 9.17
N VAL A 91 5.68 -4.79 8.59
CA VAL A 91 5.27 -5.51 7.37
C VAL A 91 3.96 -6.25 7.61
N LEU A 92 3.85 -6.96 8.74
CA LEU A 92 2.64 -7.71 9.09
C LEU A 92 1.44 -6.77 9.31
N LEU A 93 1.62 -5.69 10.06
CA LEU A 93 0.58 -4.67 10.30
C LEU A 93 0.11 -4.04 8.97
N GLY A 94 1.03 -3.64 8.12
CA GLY A 94 0.69 -3.08 6.81
C GLY A 94 -0.07 -4.08 5.94
N THR A 95 0.36 -5.34 5.90
CA THR A 95 -0.32 -6.38 5.13
C THR A 95 -1.73 -6.67 5.65
N ILE A 96 -1.91 -6.77 6.97
CA ILE A 96 -3.25 -6.94 7.57
C ILE A 96 -4.14 -5.74 7.26
N ALA A 97 -3.60 -4.52 7.38
CA ALA A 97 -4.34 -3.30 7.05
C ALA A 97 -4.82 -3.29 5.59
N ILE A 98 -3.95 -3.65 4.64
CA ILE A 98 -4.29 -3.77 3.21
C ILE A 98 -5.45 -4.76 3.02
N CYS A 99 -5.35 -5.95 3.60
CA CYS A 99 -6.38 -6.98 3.45
C CYS A 99 -7.73 -6.53 4.03
N VAL A 100 -7.74 -5.97 5.23
CA VAL A 100 -8.96 -5.48 5.89
C VAL A 100 -9.58 -4.34 5.09
N LEU A 101 -8.80 -3.35 4.67
CA LEU A 101 -9.29 -2.20 3.91
C LEU A 101 -9.76 -2.59 2.50
N ALA A 102 -9.12 -3.56 1.86
CA ALA A 102 -9.59 -4.11 0.59
C ALA A 102 -10.97 -4.79 0.74
N ILE A 103 -11.18 -5.55 1.81
CA ILE A 103 -12.49 -6.16 2.09
C ILE A 103 -13.54 -5.07 2.41
N LEU A 104 -13.18 -4.06 3.21
CA LEU A 104 -14.06 -2.96 3.58
C LEU A 104 -14.40 -2.04 2.40
N SER A 105 -13.57 -1.98 1.37
CA SER A 105 -13.82 -1.14 0.20
C SER A 105 -15.12 -1.49 -0.52
N VAL A 106 -15.50 -2.76 -0.52
CA VAL A 106 -16.73 -3.24 -1.18
C VAL A 106 -17.99 -2.68 -0.49
N PRO A 107 -18.26 -2.96 0.80
CA PRO A 107 -19.47 -2.43 1.44
C PRO A 107 -19.47 -0.90 1.54
N VAL A 108 -18.31 -0.26 1.69
CA VAL A 108 -18.22 1.20 1.69
C VAL A 108 -18.67 1.77 0.35
N SER A 109 -18.26 1.18 -0.78
CA SER A 109 -18.68 1.66 -2.10
C SER A 109 -20.19 1.60 -2.30
N PHE A 110 -20.86 0.54 -1.83
CA PHE A 110 -22.32 0.47 -1.87
C PHE A 110 -22.97 1.57 -1.01
N LYS A 111 -22.44 1.82 0.18
CA LYS A 111 -22.94 2.91 1.04
C LYS A 111 -22.70 4.29 0.43
N VAL A 112 -21.58 4.49 -0.24
CA VAL A 112 -21.32 5.74 -0.96
C VAL A 112 -22.30 5.92 -2.13
N LYS A 113 -22.61 4.85 -2.85
CA LYS A 113 -23.62 4.88 -3.90
C LYS A 113 -25.00 5.30 -3.34
N GLU A 114 -25.43 4.68 -2.25
CA GLU A 114 -26.66 5.02 -1.56
C GLU A 114 -26.66 6.50 -1.10
N ALA A 115 -25.51 6.99 -0.60
CA ALA A 115 -25.33 8.38 -0.20
C ALA A 115 -25.44 9.35 -1.37
N LEU A 116 -24.88 9.02 -2.54
CA LEU A 116 -24.97 9.82 -3.75
C LEU A 116 -26.40 9.89 -4.28
N ASP A 117 -27.16 8.79 -4.19
CA ASP A 117 -28.54 8.68 -4.66
C ASP A 117 -29.56 9.30 -3.66
N SER A 118 -29.13 9.65 -2.44
CA SER A 118 -30.02 10.21 -1.39
C SER A 118 -30.58 11.61 -1.70
N GLY A 119 -30.02 12.30 -2.70
CA GLY A 119 -30.41 13.68 -3.04
C GLY A 119 -29.96 14.75 -2.02
N SER A 120 -29.33 14.35 -0.91
CA SER A 120 -28.80 15.26 0.10
C SER A 120 -27.33 15.57 -0.17
N PRO A 121 -26.95 16.83 -0.43
CA PRO A 121 -25.55 17.18 -0.71
C PRO A 121 -24.61 16.90 0.47
N LEU A 122 -25.12 17.01 1.70
CA LEU A 122 -24.30 16.73 2.90
C LEU A 122 -23.99 15.24 3.04
N ILE A 123 -24.98 14.37 2.79
CA ILE A 123 -24.80 12.91 2.85
C ILE A 123 -23.89 12.46 1.73
N ALA A 124 -24.05 12.99 0.54
CA ALA A 124 -23.18 12.72 -0.60
C ALA A 124 -21.72 13.14 -0.31
N ALA A 125 -21.50 14.33 0.23
CA ALA A 125 -20.17 14.80 0.60
C ALA A 125 -19.51 13.93 1.68
N ALA A 126 -20.28 13.51 2.69
CA ALA A 126 -19.79 12.59 3.73
C ALA A 126 -19.42 11.22 3.14
N GLY A 127 -20.22 10.70 2.20
CA GLY A 127 -19.91 9.46 1.47
C GLY A 127 -18.61 9.57 0.66
N ILE A 128 -18.43 10.64 -0.08
CA ILE A 128 -17.21 10.90 -0.85
C ILE A 128 -15.98 11.00 0.09
N ALA A 129 -16.11 11.73 1.19
CA ALA A 129 -15.03 11.85 2.16
C ALA A 129 -14.65 10.50 2.78
N ALA A 130 -15.63 9.66 3.12
CA ALA A 130 -15.40 8.31 3.63
C ALA A 130 -14.70 7.43 2.59
N PHE A 131 -15.08 7.54 1.31
CA PHE A 131 -14.46 6.83 0.20
C PHE A 131 -13.00 7.22 0.01
N CYS A 132 -12.72 8.52 -0.09
CA CYS A 132 -11.36 9.04 -0.21
C CYS A 132 -10.50 8.69 1.01
N GLY A 133 -11.06 8.78 2.22
CA GLY A 133 -10.40 8.41 3.46
C GLY A 133 -10.01 6.93 3.51
N LEU A 134 -10.88 6.04 3.05
CA LEU A 134 -10.61 4.61 2.98
C LEU A 134 -9.43 4.30 2.04
N PHE A 135 -9.39 4.92 0.85
CA PHE A 135 -8.29 4.74 -0.09
C PHE A 135 -6.99 5.40 0.38
N ALA A 136 -7.07 6.52 1.10
CA ALA A 136 -5.91 7.10 1.75
C ALA A 136 -5.33 6.14 2.81
N LEU A 137 -6.17 5.52 3.64
CA LEU A 137 -5.75 4.51 4.62
C LEU A 137 -5.17 3.26 3.95
N TYR A 138 -5.77 2.82 2.84
CA TYR A 138 -5.24 1.72 2.04
C TYR A 138 -3.83 2.06 1.50
N GLY A 139 -3.62 3.27 1.00
CA GLY A 139 -2.32 3.77 0.57
C GLY A 139 -1.29 3.87 1.71
N LEU A 140 -1.72 4.22 2.93
CA LEU A 140 -0.86 4.16 4.11
C LEU A 140 -0.45 2.73 4.43
N GLY A 141 -1.36 1.78 4.37
CA GLY A 141 -1.08 0.35 4.58
C GLY A 141 -0.09 -0.20 3.56
N THR A 142 -0.29 0.08 2.27
CA THR A 142 0.65 -0.32 1.19
C THR A 142 2.02 0.32 1.35
N SER A 143 2.07 1.59 1.73
CA SER A 143 3.31 2.31 2.00
C SER A 143 4.06 1.71 3.19
N LEU A 144 3.35 1.41 4.28
CA LEU A 144 3.94 0.79 5.47
C LEU A 144 4.51 -0.60 5.17
N ALA A 145 3.73 -1.46 4.51
CA ALA A 145 4.16 -2.82 4.17
C ALA A 145 5.36 -2.82 3.22
N SER A 146 5.29 -2.06 2.13
CA SER A 146 6.33 -2.05 1.09
C SER A 146 7.63 -1.44 1.59
N THR A 147 7.59 -0.32 2.34
CA THR A 147 8.79 0.36 2.84
C THR A 147 9.51 -0.48 3.89
N SER A 148 8.76 -1.01 4.86
CA SER A 148 9.34 -1.87 5.91
C SER A 148 9.89 -3.17 5.34
N TYR A 149 9.26 -3.70 4.27
CA TYR A 149 9.75 -4.88 3.58
C TYR A 149 11.05 -4.61 2.80
N LEU A 150 11.11 -3.52 2.04
CA LEU A 150 12.33 -3.14 1.31
C LEU A 150 13.51 -2.93 2.26
N ALA A 151 13.25 -2.30 3.40
CA ALA A 151 14.25 -2.10 4.43
C ALA A 151 14.73 -3.44 5.04
N LEU A 152 13.84 -4.42 5.21
CA LEU A 152 14.17 -5.77 5.70
C LEU A 152 15.02 -6.57 4.69
N VAL A 153 14.91 -6.27 3.40
CA VAL A 153 15.70 -6.93 2.35
C VAL A 153 17.14 -6.44 2.31
N ILE A 154 17.37 -5.17 2.72
CA ILE A 154 18.69 -4.52 2.68
C ILE A 154 19.54 -4.91 3.91
N ASP A 155 18.93 -5.27 5.04
CA ASP A 155 19.62 -5.77 6.25
C ASP A 155 20.07 -7.22 6.09
#